data_553c187862e5611d9b6707231a181ec3
#
_entry.id   553c187862e5611d9b6707231a181ec3
#
_cell.length_a   1.000
_cell.length_b   1.000
_cell.length_c   1.000
_cell.angle_alpha   90.00
_cell.angle_beta   90.00
_cell.angle_gamma   90.00
#
_symmetry.space_group_name_H-M   'P 1'
#
loop_
_entity.id
_entity.type
_entity.pdbx_description
1 polymer ?
#
loop_
_entity_poly.entity_id
_entity_poly.type
_entity_poly.pdbx_seq_one_letter_code
_entity_poly.pdbx_strand_id
1 'polypeptide(L)'
;DELGQRRDGQADVALDVVRSFTDKVISPRAEHVHRYNEDVPEEIISGLAEMGAFGLSVPAEYGGFSEGGQGEYMAMVVATEELSRGSLGIGGSLITRPEILTRALVKGGTEAQKQEWLPKLATAEVMVAVAVTEPDYGSDVAGIKVTAVPATGPEGQAGYVINGVKTWCTFAGRADVLMLLARTDPDRSKTHRGLSLFIVPKPRGDAHGFEFTQNVRDDGSVGKMEGRPIDTIGYRGMHSYEIALENWWVPATNLIGEESGLGKGFYYQMEGFENGRLQTAARAVGVMQAAYEAAYDYAHNRTVFGNNVAEYQLTQVKLGRMAVLIQAGRQFGYEVAKLMAKGEGTTEASMVKAYVCKAAEWVAREAMQIHGGF
;
A
#
# COMPACT_ATOMS: atom_id res chain seq x y z
N ASP A 1 -14.20 -16.51 -18.77
CA ASP A 1 -13.24 -15.50 -19.18
C ASP A 1 -12.86 -15.61 -20.66
N GLU A 2 -13.87 -15.51 -21.53
CA GLU A 2 -13.71 -15.71 -22.99
C GLU A 2 -13.24 -14.47 -23.77
N LEU A 3 -12.96 -13.38 -23.09
CA LEU A 3 -12.38 -12.19 -23.72
C LEU A 3 -10.85 -12.27 -23.66
N GLY A 4 -10.29 -13.11 -24.54
CA GLY A 4 -8.89 -13.33 -24.90
C GLY A 4 -7.84 -12.38 -24.35
N GLN A 5 -7.56 -12.44 -23.06
CA GLN A 5 -6.48 -11.69 -22.44
C GLN A 5 -5.17 -12.41 -22.73
N ARG A 6 -4.36 -11.90 -23.63
CA ARG A 6 -2.98 -12.34 -23.81
C ARG A 6 -2.15 -11.82 -22.62
N ARG A 7 -2.14 -12.59 -21.54
CA ARG A 7 -1.17 -12.48 -20.45
C ARG A 7 0.02 -13.37 -20.81
N ASP A 8 1.20 -13.08 -20.28
CA ASP A 8 2.28 -14.06 -20.36
C ASP A 8 1.97 -15.23 -19.40
N GLY A 9 2.50 -16.44 -19.69
CA GLY A 9 2.14 -17.63 -18.95
C GLY A 9 2.48 -17.60 -17.45
N GLN A 10 3.43 -16.77 -17.01
CA GLN A 10 3.76 -16.58 -15.59
C GLN A 10 2.66 -15.76 -14.87
N ALA A 11 2.11 -14.74 -15.52
CA ALA A 11 1.01 -13.95 -14.96
C ALA A 11 -0.27 -14.78 -14.82
N ASP A 12 -0.52 -15.74 -15.71
CA ASP A 12 -1.69 -16.63 -15.63
C ASP A 12 -1.58 -17.61 -14.45
N VAL A 13 -0.42 -18.22 -14.22
CA VAL A 13 -0.18 -19.10 -13.06
C VAL A 13 -0.29 -18.33 -11.75
N ALA A 14 0.32 -17.15 -11.68
CA ALA A 14 0.22 -16.29 -10.48
C ALA A 14 -1.22 -15.89 -10.19
N LEU A 15 -2.01 -15.60 -11.23
CA LEU A 15 -3.42 -15.28 -11.09
C LEU A 15 -4.23 -16.41 -10.46
N ASP A 16 -4.06 -17.65 -10.94
CA ASP A 16 -4.84 -18.80 -10.46
C ASP A 16 -4.55 -19.10 -8.98
N VAL A 17 -3.28 -18.99 -8.56
CA VAL A 17 -2.88 -19.16 -7.17
C VAL A 17 -3.47 -18.07 -6.28
N VAL A 18 -3.31 -16.81 -6.68
CA VAL A 18 -3.83 -15.66 -5.90
C VAL A 18 -5.36 -15.67 -5.86
N ARG A 19 -6.02 -16.04 -6.97
CA ARG A 19 -7.48 -16.17 -7.03
C ARG A 19 -7.99 -17.23 -6.06
N SER A 20 -7.37 -18.41 -6.08
CA SER A 20 -7.74 -19.49 -5.15
C SER A 20 -7.60 -19.07 -3.68
N PHE A 21 -6.53 -18.35 -3.33
CA PHE A 21 -6.32 -17.82 -1.99
C PHE A 21 -7.35 -16.74 -1.65
N THR A 22 -7.61 -15.83 -2.58
CA THR A 22 -8.62 -14.79 -2.44
C THR A 22 -9.99 -15.36 -2.12
N ASP A 23 -10.45 -16.34 -2.90
CA ASP A 23 -11.77 -16.94 -2.75
C ASP A 23 -11.92 -17.78 -1.47
N LYS A 24 -10.86 -18.50 -1.08
CA LYS A 24 -10.91 -19.43 0.05
C LYS A 24 -10.56 -18.80 1.40
N VAL A 25 -9.70 -17.77 1.40
CA VAL A 25 -9.13 -17.22 2.64
C VAL A 25 -9.57 -15.77 2.87
N ILE A 26 -9.47 -14.89 1.86
CA ILE A 26 -9.73 -13.46 2.05
C ILE A 26 -11.24 -13.15 2.02
N SER A 27 -11.94 -13.54 0.94
CA SER A 27 -13.35 -13.19 0.74
C SER A 27 -14.25 -13.61 1.89
N PRO A 28 -14.13 -14.82 2.48
CA PRO A 28 -14.97 -15.25 3.58
C PRO A 28 -14.79 -14.42 4.87
N ARG A 29 -13.68 -13.70 5.03
CA ARG A 29 -13.36 -12.88 6.21
C ARG A 29 -13.65 -11.40 6.03
N ALA A 30 -13.81 -10.95 4.80
CA ALA A 30 -13.90 -9.53 4.46
C ALA A 30 -15.05 -8.82 5.18
N GLU A 31 -16.24 -9.42 5.18
CA GLU A 31 -17.43 -8.87 5.85
C GLU A 31 -17.25 -8.79 7.35
N HIS A 32 -16.74 -9.86 7.97
CA HIS A 32 -16.52 -9.92 9.42
C HIS A 32 -15.55 -8.85 9.90
N VAL A 33 -14.38 -8.77 9.29
CA VAL A 33 -13.37 -7.74 9.62
C VAL A 33 -13.93 -6.34 9.45
N HIS A 34 -14.70 -6.10 8.37
CA HIS A 34 -15.32 -4.80 8.15
C HIS A 34 -16.35 -4.45 9.22
N ARG A 35 -17.27 -5.38 9.55
CA ARG A 35 -18.37 -5.14 10.53
C ARG A 35 -17.86 -4.94 11.94
N TYR A 36 -16.88 -5.73 12.35
CA TYR A 36 -16.36 -5.72 13.73
C TYR A 36 -15.12 -4.84 13.90
N ASN A 37 -14.67 -4.20 12.82
CA ASN A 37 -13.50 -3.32 12.81
C ASN A 37 -12.23 -4.00 13.33
N GLU A 38 -12.06 -5.28 13.01
CA GLU A 38 -10.88 -6.06 13.40
C GLU A 38 -9.67 -5.76 12.54
N ASP A 39 -8.50 -6.16 13.02
CA ASP A 39 -7.25 -6.13 12.25
C ASP A 39 -7.24 -7.20 11.15
N VAL A 40 -6.31 -7.08 10.20
CA VAL A 40 -6.03 -8.12 9.21
C VAL A 40 -5.71 -9.43 9.93
N PRO A 41 -6.44 -10.53 9.65
CA PRO A 41 -6.12 -11.83 10.22
C PRO A 41 -4.69 -12.29 9.88
N GLU A 42 -3.97 -12.82 10.87
CA GLU A 42 -2.57 -13.25 10.71
C GLU A 42 -2.40 -14.32 9.62
N GLU A 43 -3.39 -15.21 9.47
CA GLU A 43 -3.40 -16.22 8.41
C GLU A 43 -3.36 -15.65 6.99
N ILE A 44 -3.88 -14.43 6.78
CA ILE A 44 -3.81 -13.77 5.48
C ILE A 44 -2.38 -13.27 5.23
N ILE A 45 -1.74 -12.68 6.25
CA ILE A 45 -0.34 -12.22 6.14
C ILE A 45 0.58 -13.42 5.91
N SER A 46 0.44 -14.47 6.73
CA SER A 46 1.24 -15.69 6.62
C SER A 46 1.05 -16.39 5.28
N GLY A 47 -0.19 -16.53 4.82
CA GLY A 47 -0.50 -17.16 3.54
C GLY A 47 0.06 -16.37 2.34
N LEU A 48 0.00 -15.03 2.38
CA LEU A 48 0.63 -14.19 1.36
C LEU A 48 2.17 -14.31 1.39
N ALA A 49 2.76 -14.43 2.58
CA ALA A 49 4.20 -14.64 2.74
C ALA A 49 4.62 -16.01 2.18
N GLU A 50 3.90 -17.08 2.51
CA GLU A 50 4.13 -18.44 1.99
C GLU A 50 4.03 -18.52 0.46
N MET A 51 3.12 -17.76 -0.15
CA MET A 51 3.02 -17.63 -1.60
C MET A 51 4.09 -16.74 -2.23
N GLY A 52 4.94 -16.08 -1.42
CA GLY A 52 5.96 -15.17 -1.90
C GLY A 52 5.44 -13.82 -2.40
N ALA A 53 4.20 -13.44 -2.07
CA ALA A 53 3.56 -12.22 -2.57
C ALA A 53 4.31 -10.93 -2.19
N PHE A 54 5.00 -10.92 -1.05
CA PHE A 54 5.81 -9.78 -0.60
C PHE A 54 7.17 -9.69 -1.31
N GLY A 55 7.65 -10.80 -1.90
CA GLY A 55 8.91 -10.86 -2.65
C GLY A 55 8.80 -10.49 -4.12
N LEU A 56 7.60 -10.19 -4.65
CA LEU A 56 7.38 -9.96 -6.09
C LEU A 56 8.22 -8.81 -6.65
N SER A 57 8.52 -7.79 -5.87
CA SER A 57 9.32 -6.61 -6.28
C SER A 57 10.72 -6.58 -5.66
N VAL A 58 11.06 -7.54 -4.81
CA VAL A 58 12.40 -7.65 -4.23
C VAL A 58 13.33 -8.37 -5.21
N PRO A 59 14.52 -7.81 -5.53
CA PRO A 59 15.45 -8.45 -6.44
C PRO A 59 15.86 -9.86 -5.96
N ALA A 60 16.07 -10.77 -6.91
CA ALA A 60 16.39 -12.17 -6.63
C ALA A 60 17.67 -12.33 -5.80
N GLU A 61 18.66 -11.46 -5.98
CA GLU A 61 19.89 -11.42 -5.19
C GLU A 61 19.68 -11.15 -3.69
N TYR A 62 18.52 -10.59 -3.31
CA TYR A 62 18.12 -10.37 -1.92
C TYR A 62 16.98 -11.31 -1.48
N GLY A 63 16.78 -12.42 -2.18
CA GLY A 63 15.81 -13.46 -1.80
C GLY A 63 14.37 -13.21 -2.26
N GLY A 64 14.14 -12.26 -3.16
CA GLY A 64 12.85 -12.03 -3.80
C GLY A 64 12.71 -12.77 -5.15
N PHE A 65 11.73 -12.35 -5.94
CA PHE A 65 11.41 -12.95 -7.24
C PHE A 65 11.55 -11.97 -8.40
N SER A 66 11.98 -10.72 -8.15
CA SER A 66 12.16 -9.73 -9.20
C SER A 66 13.44 -9.99 -9.98
N GLU A 67 13.29 -10.27 -11.26
CA GLU A 67 14.37 -10.25 -12.25
C GLU A 67 14.38 -8.93 -13.05
N GLY A 68 13.48 -8.02 -12.68
CA GLY A 68 13.20 -6.79 -13.42
C GLY A 68 12.31 -7.04 -14.64
N GLY A 69 11.78 -5.95 -15.20
CA GLY A 69 11.06 -5.98 -16.47
C GLY A 69 9.56 -6.21 -16.39
N GLN A 70 8.98 -6.60 -17.54
CA GLN A 70 7.52 -6.59 -17.73
C GLN A 70 6.78 -7.62 -16.85
N GLY A 71 7.37 -8.79 -16.64
CA GLY A 71 6.75 -9.87 -15.88
C GLY A 71 6.49 -9.47 -14.42
N GLU A 72 7.45 -8.80 -13.78
CA GLU A 72 7.34 -8.30 -12.40
C GLU A 72 6.16 -7.33 -12.23
N TYR A 73 6.11 -6.28 -13.05
CA TYR A 73 5.05 -5.28 -12.96
C TYR A 73 3.68 -5.87 -13.25
N MET A 74 3.60 -6.80 -14.21
CA MET A 74 2.35 -7.47 -14.56
C MET A 74 1.88 -8.38 -13.42
N ALA A 75 2.76 -9.19 -12.84
CA ALA A 75 2.44 -10.07 -11.71
C ALA A 75 1.94 -9.26 -10.51
N MET A 76 2.60 -8.13 -10.19
CA MET A 76 2.20 -7.24 -9.12
C MET A 76 0.80 -6.63 -9.36
N VAL A 77 0.52 -6.16 -10.58
CA VAL A 77 -0.79 -5.58 -10.93
C VAL A 77 -1.89 -6.63 -10.82
N VAL A 78 -1.68 -7.82 -11.38
CA VAL A 78 -2.65 -8.92 -11.37
C VAL A 78 -2.91 -9.41 -9.95
N ALA A 79 -1.87 -9.62 -9.14
CA ALA A 79 -2.02 -10.01 -7.75
C ALA A 79 -2.79 -8.95 -6.94
N THR A 80 -2.43 -7.68 -7.10
CA THR A 80 -3.11 -6.56 -6.42
C THR A 80 -4.58 -6.47 -6.80
N GLU A 81 -4.92 -6.62 -8.09
CA GLU A 81 -6.30 -6.64 -8.57
C GLU A 81 -7.10 -7.76 -7.93
N GLU A 82 -6.58 -9.00 -7.98
CA GLU A 82 -7.30 -10.17 -7.50
C GLU A 82 -7.48 -10.17 -5.98
N LEU A 83 -6.44 -9.82 -5.21
CA LEU A 83 -6.55 -9.66 -3.76
C LEU A 83 -7.58 -8.59 -3.38
N SER A 84 -7.68 -7.51 -4.17
CA SER A 84 -8.65 -6.42 -3.94
C SER A 84 -10.07 -6.80 -4.33
N ARG A 85 -10.26 -7.76 -5.24
CA ARG A 85 -11.57 -8.36 -5.52
C ARG A 85 -12.10 -9.07 -4.28
N GLY A 86 -11.27 -9.77 -3.52
CA GLY A 86 -11.66 -10.36 -2.25
C GLY A 86 -11.90 -9.32 -1.17
N SER A 87 -10.94 -8.43 -0.96
CA SER A 87 -11.08 -7.30 -0.03
C SER A 87 -9.98 -6.26 -0.26
N LEU A 88 -10.38 -5.01 -0.41
CA LEU A 88 -9.45 -3.89 -0.47
C LEU A 88 -8.64 -3.75 0.85
N GLY A 89 -9.30 -3.91 1.98
CA GLY A 89 -8.72 -3.71 3.32
C GLY A 89 -7.75 -4.80 3.72
N ILE A 90 -8.18 -6.06 3.73
CA ILE A 90 -7.40 -7.18 4.25
C ILE A 90 -6.65 -8.00 3.18
N GLY A 91 -6.76 -7.62 1.93
CA GLY A 91 -6.09 -8.29 0.80
C GLY A 91 -5.21 -7.35 -0.01
N GLY A 92 -5.81 -6.61 -0.93
CA GLY A 92 -5.12 -5.85 -1.96
C GLY A 92 -4.19 -4.73 -1.50
N SER A 93 -4.21 -4.35 -0.22
CA SER A 93 -3.36 -3.29 0.32
C SER A 93 -2.11 -3.79 1.04
N LEU A 94 -2.05 -5.07 1.40
CA LEU A 94 -0.97 -5.62 2.21
C LEU A 94 0.39 -5.55 1.53
N ILE A 95 0.46 -5.95 0.25
CA ILE A 95 1.73 -6.02 -0.49
C ILE A 95 2.28 -4.65 -0.93
N THR A 96 1.45 -3.61 -0.93
CA THR A 96 1.83 -2.29 -1.45
C THR A 96 2.89 -1.58 -0.61
N ARG A 97 2.80 -1.64 0.71
CA ARG A 97 3.69 -0.85 1.58
C ARG A 97 5.10 -1.40 1.68
N PRO A 98 5.30 -2.71 1.85
CA PRO A 98 6.63 -3.32 1.72
C PRO A 98 7.28 -3.01 0.37
N GLU A 99 6.51 -3.03 -0.73
CA GLU A 99 7.02 -2.68 -2.05
C GLU A 99 7.49 -1.23 -2.13
N ILE A 100 6.76 -0.27 -1.55
CA ILE A 100 7.18 1.14 -1.54
C ILE A 100 8.55 1.30 -0.86
N LEU A 101 8.78 0.64 0.28
CA LEU A 101 10.08 0.65 0.94
C LEU A 101 11.14 -0.10 0.12
N THR A 102 10.80 -1.24 -0.49
CA THR A 102 11.67 -1.98 -1.39
C THR A 102 12.21 -1.08 -2.51
N ARG A 103 11.33 -0.35 -3.20
CA ARG A 103 11.72 0.57 -4.28
C ARG A 103 12.64 1.69 -3.78
N ALA A 104 12.33 2.26 -2.62
CA ALA A 104 13.18 3.29 -2.01
C ALA A 104 14.57 2.75 -1.66
N LEU A 105 14.67 1.54 -1.10
CA LEU A 105 15.94 0.87 -0.78
C LEU A 105 16.75 0.51 -2.02
N VAL A 106 16.12 -0.06 -3.04
CA VAL A 106 16.78 -0.40 -4.31
C VAL A 106 17.36 0.86 -4.96
N LYS A 107 16.59 1.97 -4.93
CA LYS A 107 17.01 3.25 -5.53
C LYS A 107 18.10 3.96 -4.75
N GLY A 108 18.03 3.97 -3.43
CA GLY A 108 18.82 4.87 -2.60
C GLY A 108 19.54 4.23 -1.43
N GLY A 109 19.23 2.99 -1.08
CA GLY A 109 19.87 2.28 0.04
C GLY A 109 21.32 1.92 -0.22
N THR A 110 22.13 1.92 0.84
CA THR A 110 23.47 1.32 0.79
C THR A 110 23.36 -0.19 0.63
N GLU A 111 24.45 -0.84 0.20
CA GLU A 111 24.46 -2.30 0.05
C GLU A 111 24.18 -3.00 1.38
N ALA A 112 24.72 -2.48 2.49
CA ALA A 112 24.43 -2.99 3.83
C ALA A 112 22.93 -2.91 4.18
N GLN A 113 22.29 -1.79 3.87
CA GLN A 113 20.84 -1.63 4.08
C GLN A 113 20.01 -2.58 3.22
N LYS A 114 20.39 -2.79 1.96
CA LYS A 114 19.69 -3.73 1.08
C LYS A 114 19.81 -5.17 1.60
N GLN A 115 21.00 -5.60 1.98
CA GLN A 115 21.28 -6.91 2.56
C GLN A 115 20.52 -7.14 3.88
N GLU A 116 20.35 -6.11 4.69
CA GLU A 116 19.65 -6.20 5.97
C GLU A 116 18.13 -6.26 5.79
N TRP A 117 17.56 -5.39 4.96
CA TRP A 117 16.11 -5.14 4.94
C TRP A 117 15.35 -5.88 3.85
N LEU A 118 15.91 -6.01 2.64
CA LEU A 118 15.18 -6.58 1.51
C LEU A 118 14.77 -8.05 1.73
N PRO A 119 15.62 -8.94 2.29
CA PRO A 119 15.19 -10.31 2.59
C PRO A 119 14.04 -10.38 3.60
N LYS A 120 14.06 -9.54 4.62
CA LYS A 120 13.01 -9.48 5.64
C LYS A 120 11.69 -8.93 5.09
N LEU A 121 11.75 -8.01 4.12
CA LEU A 121 10.58 -7.52 3.40
C LEU A 121 9.99 -8.59 2.49
N ALA A 122 10.83 -9.36 1.79
CA ALA A 122 10.40 -10.42 0.88
C ALA A 122 9.62 -11.55 1.59
N THR A 123 9.93 -11.81 2.85
CA THR A 123 9.32 -12.86 3.68
C THR A 123 8.22 -12.36 4.61
N ALA A 124 7.92 -11.06 4.62
CA ALA A 124 7.05 -10.39 5.60
C ALA A 124 7.52 -10.54 7.07
N GLU A 125 8.76 -10.92 7.31
CA GLU A 125 9.37 -10.84 8.65
C GLU A 125 9.29 -9.40 9.18
N VAL A 126 9.47 -8.43 8.30
CA VAL A 126 9.29 -7.00 8.57
C VAL A 126 8.14 -6.45 7.74
N MET A 127 7.13 -5.94 8.41
CA MET A 127 6.01 -5.24 7.80
C MET A 127 6.17 -3.72 7.92
N VAL A 128 5.69 -3.00 6.92
CA VAL A 128 5.95 -1.58 6.73
C VAL A 128 4.68 -0.74 6.82
N ALA A 129 4.78 0.42 7.47
CA ALA A 129 3.85 1.52 7.27
C ALA A 129 4.57 2.73 6.68
N VAL A 130 3.86 3.50 5.85
CA VAL A 130 4.39 4.70 5.22
C VAL A 130 3.97 5.94 6.00
N ALA A 131 4.93 6.71 6.50
CA ALA A 131 4.74 7.89 7.35
C ALA A 131 5.27 9.15 6.66
N VAL A 132 4.47 9.74 5.77
CA VAL A 132 4.82 10.92 4.97
C VAL A 132 3.92 12.10 5.29
N THR A 133 2.60 11.90 5.20
CA THR A 133 1.58 12.93 5.39
C THR A 133 1.58 13.46 6.82
N GLU A 134 1.38 14.76 6.96
CA GLU A 134 1.18 15.45 8.24
C GLU A 134 -0.20 16.11 8.29
N PRO A 135 -0.73 16.48 9.47
CA PRO A 135 -2.05 17.10 9.58
C PRO A 135 -2.28 18.26 8.63
N ASP A 136 -1.28 19.12 8.45
CA ASP A 136 -1.36 20.31 7.59
C ASP A 136 -0.80 20.10 6.17
N TYR A 137 -0.12 18.97 5.90
CA TYR A 137 0.64 18.73 4.67
C TYR A 137 0.33 17.34 4.06
N GLY A 138 -0.62 17.31 3.14
CA GLY A 138 -0.96 16.14 2.33
C GLY A 138 -0.28 16.20 0.97
N SER A 139 -0.84 16.95 0.03
CA SER A 139 -0.27 17.11 -1.32
C SER A 139 1.01 17.93 -1.34
N ASP A 140 1.15 18.93 -0.45
CA ASP A 140 2.38 19.71 -0.29
C ASP A 140 3.39 18.99 0.61
N VAL A 141 3.93 17.87 0.11
CA VAL A 141 4.94 17.07 0.83
C VAL A 141 6.22 17.87 1.08
N ALA A 142 6.56 18.82 0.21
CA ALA A 142 7.75 19.66 0.38
C ALA A 142 7.67 20.57 1.61
N GLY A 143 6.47 20.87 2.09
CA GLY A 143 6.19 21.74 3.24
C GLY A 143 6.24 21.03 4.60
N ILE A 144 6.40 19.71 4.69
CA ILE A 144 6.36 18.95 5.95
C ILE A 144 7.27 19.53 7.05
N LYS A 145 6.83 19.37 8.29
CA LYS A 145 7.44 19.97 9.48
C LYS A 145 8.12 18.98 10.43
N VAL A 146 7.78 17.69 10.34
CA VAL A 146 8.46 16.65 11.14
C VAL A 146 9.95 16.73 10.89
N THR A 147 10.73 16.85 11.96
CA THR A 147 12.18 17.04 11.90
C THR A 147 12.92 15.77 12.30
N ALA A 148 14.12 15.58 11.73
CA ALA A 148 15.11 14.62 12.18
C ALA A 148 16.43 15.37 12.38
N VAL A 149 16.84 15.50 13.63
CA VAL A 149 18.04 16.29 14.02
C VAL A 149 19.13 15.33 14.47
N PRO A 150 20.39 15.53 14.04
CA PRO A 150 21.52 14.72 14.51
C PRO A 150 21.60 14.69 16.03
N ALA A 151 21.79 13.52 16.61
CA ALA A 151 21.89 13.30 18.04
C ALA A 151 22.69 12.04 18.37
N THR A 152 23.24 11.98 19.58
CA THR A 152 23.91 10.79 20.10
C THR A 152 22.89 9.85 20.75
N GLY A 153 22.99 8.57 20.49
CA GLY A 153 22.15 7.51 21.05
C GLY A 153 22.56 7.08 22.45
N PRO A 154 21.82 6.13 23.06
CA PRO A 154 22.07 5.69 24.45
C PRO A 154 23.45 5.10 24.73
N GLU A 155 24.15 4.60 23.72
CA GLU A 155 25.46 3.98 23.80
C GLU A 155 26.53 4.81 23.08
N GLY A 156 26.29 6.11 22.88
CA GLY A 156 27.23 7.02 22.23
C GLY A 156 27.26 6.96 20.69
N GLN A 157 26.40 6.13 20.06
CA GLN A 157 26.37 6.02 18.62
C GLN A 157 25.68 7.22 17.95
N ALA A 158 26.12 7.56 16.73
CA ALA A 158 25.52 8.62 15.94
C ALA A 158 24.11 8.22 15.44
N GLY A 159 23.20 9.18 15.42
CA GLY A 159 21.83 8.97 14.95
C GLY A 159 21.07 10.26 14.80
N TYR A 160 19.75 10.14 14.80
CA TYR A 160 18.82 11.26 14.65
C TYR A 160 17.70 11.16 15.68
N VAL A 161 17.27 12.30 16.17
CA VAL A 161 16.08 12.44 16.99
C VAL A 161 14.95 12.98 16.10
N ILE A 162 13.83 12.26 16.06
CA ILE A 162 12.67 12.60 15.25
C ILE A 162 11.59 13.20 16.15
N ASN A 163 11.05 14.34 15.73
CA ASN A 163 9.98 15.05 16.43
C ASN A 163 8.89 15.50 15.47
N GLY A 164 7.62 15.33 15.87
CA GLY A 164 6.44 15.83 15.18
C GLY A 164 5.34 14.79 15.02
N VAL A 165 4.36 15.09 14.17
CA VAL A 165 3.17 14.26 13.98
C VAL A 165 3.04 13.85 12.51
N LYS A 166 2.83 12.57 12.28
CA LYS A 166 2.46 11.99 10.99
C LYS A 166 1.01 11.51 11.05
N THR A 167 0.29 11.60 9.94
CA THR A 167 -1.11 11.13 9.87
C THR A 167 -1.35 10.25 8.66
N TRP A 168 -2.47 9.52 8.65
CA TRP A 168 -2.82 8.56 7.61
C TRP A 168 -1.77 7.46 7.40
N CYS A 169 -1.05 7.10 8.48
CA CYS A 169 -0.06 6.03 8.46
C CYS A 169 -0.76 4.68 8.51
N THR A 170 -1.17 4.20 7.33
CA THR A 170 -1.91 2.94 7.24
C THR A 170 -1.05 1.75 7.64
N PHE A 171 -1.63 0.83 8.42
CA PHE A 171 -1.00 -0.36 8.97
C PHE A 171 0.02 -0.10 10.08
N ALA A 172 0.15 1.13 10.57
CA ALA A 172 1.21 1.48 11.53
C ALA A 172 1.10 0.75 12.88
N GLY A 173 -0.09 0.36 13.33
CA GLY A 173 -0.24 -0.47 14.53
C GLY A 173 0.52 -1.79 14.42
N ARG A 174 0.34 -2.50 13.32
CA ARG A 174 0.89 -3.84 13.07
C ARG A 174 2.26 -3.85 12.39
N ALA A 175 2.73 -2.72 11.85
CA ALA A 175 4.03 -2.62 11.18
C ALA A 175 5.20 -2.69 12.18
N ASP A 176 6.31 -3.25 11.73
CA ASP A 176 7.59 -3.32 12.45
C ASP A 176 8.43 -2.05 12.23
N VAL A 177 8.25 -1.42 11.07
CA VAL A 177 8.97 -0.21 10.70
C VAL A 177 8.05 0.82 10.08
N LEU A 178 8.37 2.10 10.31
CA LEU A 178 7.82 3.21 9.55
C LEU A 178 8.84 3.63 8.50
N MET A 179 8.44 3.65 7.23
CA MET A 179 9.17 4.41 6.22
C MET A 179 8.79 5.89 6.38
N LEU A 180 9.64 6.66 7.02
CA LEU A 180 9.31 8.00 7.51
C LEU A 180 10.11 9.07 6.78
N LEU A 181 9.40 10.03 6.17
CA LEU A 181 10.00 11.21 5.56
C LEU A 181 10.05 12.36 6.59
N ALA A 182 11.24 12.91 6.82
CA ALA A 182 11.46 14.01 7.75
C ALA A 182 12.40 15.07 7.19
N ARG A 183 12.32 16.26 7.76
CA ARG A 183 13.21 17.36 7.44
C ARG A 183 14.51 17.24 8.26
N THR A 184 15.61 17.08 7.54
CA THR A 184 16.96 17.06 8.09
C THR A 184 17.71 18.38 7.92
N ASP A 185 17.28 19.20 6.96
CA ASP A 185 17.87 20.53 6.74
C ASP A 185 16.93 21.62 7.28
N PRO A 186 17.40 22.47 8.21
CA PRO A 186 16.60 23.55 8.78
C PRO A 186 16.27 24.65 7.79
N ASP A 187 17.05 24.78 6.70
CA ASP A 187 16.79 25.77 5.64
C ASP A 187 15.58 25.35 4.80
N ARG A 188 14.45 25.97 5.08
CA ARG A 188 13.19 25.68 4.39
C ARG A 188 13.18 26.11 2.92
N SER A 189 14.09 26.99 2.49
CA SER A 189 14.22 27.39 1.09
C SER A 189 14.66 26.23 0.19
N LYS A 190 15.28 25.20 0.76
CA LYS A 190 15.64 23.97 0.06
C LYS A 190 14.44 23.09 -0.28
N THR A 191 13.23 23.38 0.25
CA THR A 191 11.98 22.68 -0.05
C THR A 191 12.14 21.16 0.09
N HIS A 192 11.85 20.37 -0.96
CA HIS A 192 12.00 18.92 -0.98
C HIS A 192 13.45 18.42 -0.84
N ARG A 193 14.47 19.25 -1.19
CA ARG A 193 15.88 18.92 -1.04
C ARG A 193 16.39 18.96 0.40
N GLY A 194 15.58 19.42 1.33
CA GLY A 194 15.86 19.36 2.77
C GLY A 194 15.24 18.14 3.47
N LEU A 195 14.64 17.19 2.71
CA LEU A 195 13.95 16.03 3.23
C LEU A 195 14.75 14.76 3.06
N SER A 196 14.80 13.94 4.11
CA SER A 196 15.48 12.64 4.12
C SER A 196 14.51 11.54 4.52
N LEU A 197 14.77 10.31 4.08
CA LEU A 197 13.90 9.16 4.29
C LEU A 197 14.55 8.18 5.27
N PHE A 198 13.79 7.77 6.27
CA PHE A 198 14.26 6.91 7.35
C PHE A 198 13.48 5.61 7.43
N ILE A 199 14.16 4.54 7.81
CA ILE A 199 13.55 3.32 8.34
C ILE A 199 13.50 3.48 9.86
N VAL A 200 12.29 3.58 10.42
CA VAL A 200 12.09 3.81 11.85
C VAL A 200 11.51 2.56 12.50
N PRO A 201 12.33 1.73 13.16
CA PRO A 201 11.86 0.54 13.85
C PRO A 201 10.97 0.91 15.04
N LYS A 202 9.97 0.08 15.28
CA LYS A 202 9.09 0.14 16.44
C LYS A 202 8.55 -1.25 16.78
N PRO A 203 8.11 -1.52 18.02
CA PRO A 203 7.37 -2.73 18.34
C PRO A 203 6.04 -2.80 17.56
N ARG A 204 5.52 -4.02 17.35
CA ARG A 204 4.13 -4.20 16.88
C ARG A 204 3.16 -3.86 18.00
N GLY A 205 2.06 -3.20 17.69
CA GLY A 205 0.93 -3.02 18.58
C GLY A 205 -0.06 -4.18 18.45
N ASP A 206 -0.68 -4.54 19.56
CA ASP A 206 -1.60 -5.69 19.63
C ASP A 206 -3.09 -5.28 19.59
N ALA A 207 -3.35 -3.98 19.55
CA ALA A 207 -4.70 -3.42 19.57
C ALA A 207 -4.78 -2.15 18.72
N HIS A 208 -5.98 -1.58 18.63
CA HIS A 208 -6.18 -0.30 17.96
C HIS A 208 -5.54 0.82 18.78
N GLY A 209 -4.35 1.25 18.37
CA GLY A 209 -3.52 2.24 19.08
C GLY A 209 -2.29 1.60 19.70
N PHE A 210 -1.28 2.43 19.97
CA PHE A 210 -0.05 2.01 20.62
C PHE A 210 0.65 3.18 21.28
N GLU A 211 1.42 2.87 22.33
CA GLU A 211 2.33 3.80 23.00
C GLU A 211 3.63 3.07 23.30
N PHE A 212 4.75 3.61 22.83
CA PHE A 212 6.07 3.06 23.04
C PHE A 212 7.03 4.11 23.59
N THR A 213 7.94 3.65 24.47
CA THR A 213 8.97 4.47 25.08
C THR A 213 10.33 3.82 24.87
N GLN A 214 11.31 4.60 24.46
CA GLN A 214 12.70 4.17 24.35
C GLN A 214 13.43 4.34 25.67
N ASN A 215 14.60 3.68 25.81
CA ASN A 215 15.48 3.88 26.94
C ASN A 215 15.96 5.34 27.04
N VAL A 216 16.22 5.80 28.26
CA VAL A 216 16.78 7.13 28.52
C VAL A 216 18.14 7.26 27.85
N ARG A 217 18.33 8.34 27.09
CA ARG A 217 19.64 8.68 26.51
C ARG A 217 20.54 9.38 27.51
N ASP A 218 21.82 9.55 27.16
CA ASP A 218 22.84 10.17 28.03
C ASP A 218 22.51 11.62 28.42
N ASP A 219 21.73 12.32 27.58
CA ASP A 219 21.24 13.68 27.84
C ASP A 219 19.99 13.72 28.75
N GLY A 220 19.53 12.56 29.25
CA GLY A 220 18.36 12.41 30.10
C GLY A 220 17.03 12.41 29.35
N SER A 221 17.02 12.55 28.03
CA SER A 221 15.79 12.54 27.24
C SER A 221 15.30 11.12 26.95
N VAL A 222 13.98 10.98 26.81
CA VAL A 222 13.29 9.71 26.54
C VAL A 222 12.52 9.86 25.24
N GLY A 223 12.71 8.92 24.32
CA GLY A 223 11.93 8.85 23.10
C GLY A 223 10.55 8.26 23.35
N LYS A 224 9.51 8.92 22.83
CA LYS A 224 8.12 8.42 22.87
C LYS A 224 7.52 8.38 21.50
N MET A 225 6.70 7.36 21.25
CA MET A 225 5.89 7.23 20.04
C MET A 225 4.49 6.80 20.44
N GLU A 226 3.49 7.60 20.10
CA GLU A 226 2.07 7.29 20.31
C GLU A 226 1.37 7.22 18.97
N GLY A 227 0.60 6.15 18.73
CA GLY A 227 -0.24 5.97 17.55
C GLY A 227 -1.71 5.85 17.92
N ARG A 228 -2.55 6.70 17.35
CA ARG A 228 -4.00 6.68 17.51
C ARG A 228 -4.67 6.30 16.20
N PRO A 229 -5.57 5.30 16.20
CA PRO A 229 -6.30 4.93 15.00
C PRO A 229 -7.22 6.05 14.56
N ILE A 230 -7.33 6.24 13.24
CA ILE A 230 -8.27 7.16 12.62
C ILE A 230 -9.52 6.35 12.28
N ASP A 231 -10.67 6.76 12.79
CA ASP A 231 -11.94 6.10 12.44
C ASP A 231 -12.30 6.38 10.98
N THR A 232 -12.59 5.31 10.24
CA THR A 232 -12.89 5.37 8.81
C THR A 232 -14.13 4.55 8.48
N ILE A 233 -14.90 5.00 7.49
CA ILE A 233 -16.10 4.29 7.02
C ILE A 233 -15.79 2.98 6.27
N GLY A 234 -14.57 2.85 5.76
CA GLY A 234 -14.08 1.67 5.03
C GLY A 234 -12.59 1.47 5.24
N TYR A 235 -11.99 0.55 4.48
CA TYR A 235 -10.56 0.22 4.57
C TYR A 235 -10.17 -0.39 5.93
N ARG A 236 -11.14 -0.99 6.61
CA ARG A 236 -10.94 -1.65 7.90
C ARG A 236 -10.08 -2.90 7.75
N GLY A 237 -9.43 -3.30 8.81
CA GLY A 237 -8.38 -4.31 8.80
C GLY A 237 -6.99 -3.71 8.70
N MET A 238 -6.76 -2.79 7.77
CA MET A 238 -5.49 -2.09 7.63
C MET A 238 -5.29 -0.97 8.63
N HIS A 239 -6.34 -0.35 9.09
CA HIS A 239 -6.37 0.82 9.95
C HIS A 239 -5.31 1.88 9.61
N SER A 240 -5.68 3.14 9.67
CA SER A 240 -4.76 4.26 9.50
C SER A 240 -4.58 4.96 10.84
N TYR A 241 -3.39 5.51 11.07
CA TYR A 241 -3.01 6.08 12.35
C TYR A 241 -2.50 7.51 12.19
N GLU A 242 -2.78 8.31 13.21
CA GLU A 242 -1.99 9.48 13.53
C GLU A 242 -0.89 9.04 14.51
N ILE A 243 0.36 9.45 14.25
CA ILE A 243 1.53 9.04 15.03
C ILE A 243 2.25 10.30 15.51
N ALA A 244 2.28 10.48 16.82
CA ALA A 244 3.11 11.49 17.48
C ALA A 244 4.46 10.90 17.85
N LEU A 245 5.54 11.60 17.47
CA LEU A 245 6.91 11.28 17.84
C LEU A 245 7.48 12.42 18.69
N GLU A 246 7.96 12.08 19.86
CA GLU A 246 8.64 12.99 20.78
C GLU A 246 10.01 12.41 21.11
N ASN A 247 11.06 13.10 20.71
CA ASN A 247 12.45 12.70 20.92
C ASN A 247 12.77 11.24 20.50
N TRP A 248 12.06 10.72 19.49
CA TRP A 248 12.26 9.35 19.02
C TRP A 248 13.60 9.21 18.30
N TRP A 249 14.51 8.44 18.87
CA TRP A 249 15.85 8.27 18.33
C TRP A 249 15.95 7.11 17.37
N VAL A 250 16.72 7.29 16.29
CA VAL A 250 17.08 6.24 15.33
C VAL A 250 18.58 6.32 15.00
N PRO A 251 19.27 5.18 14.78
CA PRO A 251 20.67 5.20 14.39
C PRO A 251 20.87 5.84 13.00
N ALA A 252 22.05 6.39 12.76
CA ALA A 252 22.36 7.01 11.47
C ALA A 252 22.29 6.03 10.30
N THR A 253 22.54 4.76 10.53
CA THR A 253 22.40 3.66 9.55
C THR A 253 20.98 3.43 9.08
N ASN A 254 19.98 4.00 9.75
CA ASN A 254 18.57 3.92 9.35
C ASN A 254 18.13 5.05 8.41
N LEU A 255 18.98 6.04 8.16
CA LEU A 255 18.79 7.00 7.07
C LEU A 255 19.06 6.28 5.74
N ILE A 256 18.07 6.18 4.86
CA ILE A 256 18.21 5.49 3.58
C ILE A 256 19.31 6.19 2.75
N GLY A 257 20.35 5.42 2.37
CA GLY A 257 21.53 5.92 1.69
C GLY A 257 22.54 6.57 2.62
N GLU A 258 22.29 6.54 3.92
CA GLU A 258 23.14 7.13 4.97
C GLU A 258 23.53 8.58 4.63
N GLU A 259 24.77 9.03 4.82
CA GLU A 259 25.18 10.40 4.54
C GLU A 259 24.90 10.81 3.07
N SER A 260 25.07 9.89 2.12
CA SER A 260 24.79 10.14 0.71
C SER A 260 23.29 10.35 0.42
N GLY A 261 22.41 9.90 1.31
CA GLY A 261 20.96 10.00 1.22
C GLY A 261 20.37 11.29 1.79
N LEU A 262 21.19 12.10 2.47
CA LEU A 262 20.72 13.39 3.01
C LEU A 262 20.15 14.29 1.93
N GLY A 263 18.94 14.80 2.16
CA GLY A 263 18.22 15.66 1.22
C GLY A 263 17.66 14.95 -0.03
N LYS A 264 17.79 13.63 -0.12
CA LYS A 264 17.28 12.83 -1.26
C LYS A 264 16.01 12.04 -0.94
N GLY A 265 15.50 12.14 0.28
CA GLY A 265 14.35 11.36 0.73
C GLY A 265 13.10 11.54 -0.11
N PHE A 266 12.84 12.75 -0.60
CA PHE A 266 11.72 13.02 -1.49
C PHE A 266 11.79 12.19 -2.78
N TYR A 267 12.96 12.10 -3.39
CA TYR A 267 13.13 11.36 -4.64
C TYR A 267 12.97 9.86 -4.43
N TYR A 268 13.50 9.30 -3.34
CA TYR A 268 13.32 7.88 -2.99
C TYR A 268 11.86 7.55 -2.69
N GLN A 269 11.17 8.47 -2.04
CA GLN A 269 9.74 8.36 -1.78
C GLN A 269 8.91 8.37 -3.08
N MET A 270 9.25 9.24 -4.03
CA MET A 270 8.51 9.34 -5.29
C MET A 270 8.66 8.09 -6.15
N GLU A 271 9.80 7.42 -6.14
CA GLU A 271 10.02 6.14 -6.83
C GLU A 271 8.99 5.09 -6.37
N GLY A 272 8.82 4.95 -5.05
CA GLY A 272 7.81 4.04 -4.49
C GLY A 272 6.37 4.46 -4.81
N PHE A 273 6.10 5.76 -4.88
CA PHE A 273 4.76 6.28 -5.14
C PHE A 273 4.31 6.15 -6.59
N GLU A 274 5.21 6.10 -7.56
CA GLU A 274 4.86 5.84 -8.95
C GLU A 274 4.24 4.45 -9.09
N ASN A 275 4.89 3.43 -8.55
CA ASN A 275 4.33 2.08 -8.45
C ASN A 275 3.05 2.04 -7.62
N GLY A 276 3.01 2.77 -6.50
CA GLY A 276 1.83 2.87 -5.66
C GLY A 276 0.60 3.43 -6.40
N ARG A 277 0.78 4.30 -7.42
CA ARG A 277 -0.32 4.77 -8.27
C ARG A 277 -0.88 3.65 -9.15
N LEU A 278 -0.01 2.89 -9.81
CA LEU A 278 -0.41 1.75 -10.63
C LEU A 278 -1.13 0.69 -9.80
N GLN A 279 -0.59 0.34 -8.63
CA GLN A 279 -1.27 -0.59 -7.70
C GLN A 279 -2.60 -0.04 -7.19
N THR A 280 -2.71 1.28 -6.96
CA THR A 280 -3.98 1.89 -6.57
C THR A 280 -5.03 1.75 -7.68
N ALA A 281 -4.63 1.86 -8.95
CA ALA A 281 -5.51 1.57 -10.08
C ALA A 281 -5.91 0.09 -10.11
N ALA A 282 -4.98 -0.85 -9.94
CA ALA A 282 -5.27 -2.27 -9.88
C ALA A 282 -6.24 -2.63 -8.75
N ARG A 283 -6.04 -2.05 -7.56
CA ARG A 283 -6.98 -2.19 -6.43
C ARG A 283 -8.38 -1.73 -6.79
N ALA A 284 -8.50 -0.60 -7.47
CA ALA A 284 -9.79 -0.06 -7.89
C ALA A 284 -10.46 -0.96 -8.95
N VAL A 285 -9.70 -1.59 -9.85
CA VAL A 285 -10.24 -2.60 -10.79
C VAL A 285 -10.78 -3.80 -10.03
N GLY A 286 -10.05 -4.33 -9.06
CA GLY A 286 -10.53 -5.44 -8.22
C GLY A 286 -11.82 -5.14 -7.48
N VAL A 287 -11.92 -3.94 -6.88
CA VAL A 287 -13.16 -3.48 -6.21
C VAL A 287 -14.33 -3.36 -7.20
N MET A 288 -14.07 -2.82 -8.41
CA MET A 288 -15.12 -2.75 -9.46
C MET A 288 -15.57 -4.14 -9.86
N GLN A 289 -14.65 -5.09 -9.99
CA GLN A 289 -14.96 -6.48 -10.34
C GLN A 289 -15.88 -7.12 -9.30
N ALA A 290 -15.54 -7.00 -8.01
CA ALA A 290 -16.35 -7.50 -6.91
C ALA A 290 -17.75 -6.87 -6.87
N ALA A 291 -17.83 -5.56 -7.03
CA ALA A 291 -19.09 -4.84 -7.06
C ALA A 291 -19.98 -5.27 -8.25
N TYR A 292 -19.35 -5.47 -9.41
CA TYR A 292 -20.05 -5.96 -10.61
C TYR A 292 -20.57 -7.39 -10.40
N GLU A 293 -19.75 -8.31 -9.90
CA GLU A 293 -20.14 -9.71 -9.66
C GLU A 293 -21.32 -9.78 -8.69
N ALA A 294 -21.26 -9.07 -7.57
CA ALA A 294 -22.34 -9.01 -6.60
C ALA A 294 -23.64 -8.43 -7.20
N ALA A 295 -23.55 -7.35 -7.96
CA ALA A 295 -24.69 -6.73 -8.60
C ALA A 295 -25.28 -7.62 -9.71
N TYR A 296 -24.45 -8.31 -10.46
CA TYR A 296 -24.84 -9.25 -11.51
C TYR A 296 -25.63 -10.42 -10.91
N ASP A 297 -25.07 -11.07 -9.89
CA ASP A 297 -25.73 -12.20 -9.22
C ASP A 297 -27.04 -11.79 -8.58
N TYR A 298 -27.07 -10.66 -7.88
CA TYR A 298 -28.30 -10.15 -7.28
C TYR A 298 -29.37 -9.86 -8.34
N ALA A 299 -29.02 -9.19 -9.44
CA ALA A 299 -29.95 -8.84 -10.50
C ALA A 299 -30.59 -10.08 -11.17
N HIS A 300 -29.84 -11.17 -11.31
CA HIS A 300 -30.33 -12.42 -11.90
C HIS A 300 -31.18 -13.26 -10.95
N ASN A 301 -31.01 -13.09 -9.63
CA ASN A 301 -31.73 -13.86 -8.62
C ASN A 301 -32.92 -13.10 -8.00
N ARG A 302 -32.96 -11.77 -8.12
CA ARG A 302 -34.05 -10.94 -7.56
C ARG A 302 -35.17 -10.74 -8.55
N THR A 303 -36.38 -11.20 -8.22
CA THR A 303 -37.59 -10.98 -9.02
C THR A 303 -38.36 -9.77 -8.47
N VAL A 304 -38.78 -8.87 -9.38
CA VAL A 304 -39.61 -7.69 -9.12
C VAL A 304 -40.60 -7.52 -10.27
N PHE A 305 -41.86 -7.32 -9.96
CA PHE A 305 -42.95 -7.22 -10.97
C PHE A 305 -43.01 -8.42 -11.96
N GLY A 306 -42.66 -9.61 -11.49
CA GLY A 306 -42.73 -10.85 -12.26
C GLY A 306 -41.52 -11.18 -13.13
N ASN A 307 -40.51 -10.28 -13.20
CA ASN A 307 -39.28 -10.48 -13.99
C ASN A 307 -38.05 -10.36 -13.09
N ASN A 308 -36.94 -10.96 -13.50
CA ASN A 308 -35.66 -10.72 -12.82
C ASN A 308 -35.20 -9.28 -13.05
N VAL A 309 -34.54 -8.69 -12.04
CA VAL A 309 -34.02 -7.31 -12.14
C VAL A 309 -33.08 -7.15 -13.34
N ALA A 310 -32.34 -8.19 -13.72
CA ALA A 310 -31.48 -8.24 -14.91
C ALA A 310 -32.23 -8.10 -16.26
N GLU A 311 -33.51 -8.35 -16.28
CA GLU A 311 -34.30 -8.24 -17.52
C GLU A 311 -34.72 -6.80 -17.86
N TYR A 312 -34.61 -5.88 -16.89
CA TYR A 312 -34.94 -4.48 -17.11
C TYR A 312 -33.82 -3.74 -17.83
N GLN A 313 -34.13 -2.99 -18.88
CA GLN A 313 -33.16 -2.30 -19.73
C GLN A 313 -32.24 -1.37 -18.95
N LEU A 314 -32.73 -0.63 -17.93
CA LEU A 314 -31.89 0.26 -17.12
C LEU A 314 -30.82 -0.52 -16.31
N THR A 315 -31.17 -1.72 -15.85
CA THR A 315 -30.21 -2.61 -15.18
C THR A 315 -29.16 -3.13 -16.14
N GLN A 316 -29.60 -3.57 -17.34
CA GLN A 316 -28.72 -4.04 -18.42
C GLN A 316 -27.71 -2.96 -18.84
N VAL A 317 -28.16 -1.71 -18.99
CA VAL A 317 -27.28 -0.58 -19.33
C VAL A 317 -26.24 -0.34 -18.21
N LYS A 318 -26.65 -0.42 -16.94
CA LYS A 318 -25.72 -0.29 -15.81
C LYS A 318 -24.68 -1.40 -15.81
N LEU A 319 -25.10 -2.66 -15.88
CA LEU A 319 -24.19 -3.83 -15.91
C LEU A 319 -23.26 -3.77 -17.13
N GLY A 320 -23.78 -3.46 -18.32
CA GLY A 320 -22.96 -3.31 -19.51
C GLY A 320 -21.91 -2.21 -19.38
N ARG A 321 -22.27 -1.05 -18.83
CA ARG A 321 -21.32 0.05 -18.58
C ARG A 321 -20.28 -0.29 -17.53
N MET A 322 -20.66 -1.01 -16.46
CA MET A 322 -19.70 -1.51 -15.46
C MET A 322 -18.64 -2.40 -16.12
N ALA A 323 -19.06 -3.38 -16.92
CA ALA A 323 -18.17 -4.29 -17.64
C ALA A 323 -17.18 -3.54 -18.55
N VAL A 324 -17.66 -2.53 -19.29
CA VAL A 324 -16.80 -1.67 -20.14
C VAL A 324 -15.78 -0.91 -19.31
N LEU A 325 -16.17 -0.29 -18.20
CA LEU A 325 -15.26 0.47 -17.33
C LEU A 325 -14.19 -0.42 -16.70
N ILE A 326 -14.57 -1.62 -16.26
CA ILE A 326 -13.63 -2.61 -15.69
C ILE A 326 -12.60 -3.01 -16.74
N GLN A 327 -13.05 -3.39 -17.95
CA GLN A 327 -12.13 -3.81 -19.02
C GLN A 327 -11.22 -2.67 -19.48
N ALA A 328 -11.76 -1.47 -19.67
CA ALA A 328 -10.98 -0.31 -20.06
C ALA A 328 -9.92 0.03 -18.98
N GLY A 329 -10.29 0.03 -17.70
CA GLY A 329 -9.39 0.28 -16.58
C GLY A 329 -8.29 -0.77 -16.46
N ARG A 330 -8.65 -2.05 -16.61
CA ARG A 330 -7.73 -3.19 -16.58
C ARG A 330 -6.70 -3.12 -17.70
N GLN A 331 -7.14 -2.94 -18.94
CA GLN A 331 -6.22 -2.83 -20.07
C GLN A 331 -5.31 -1.61 -19.99
N PHE A 332 -5.83 -0.48 -19.50
CA PHE A 332 -5.00 0.70 -19.26
C PHE A 332 -3.95 0.43 -18.18
N GLY A 333 -4.31 -0.24 -17.07
CA GLY A 333 -3.36 -0.66 -16.04
C GLY A 333 -2.26 -1.57 -16.57
N TYR A 334 -2.61 -2.56 -17.40
CA TYR A 334 -1.65 -3.47 -18.01
C TYR A 334 -0.69 -2.76 -18.98
N GLU A 335 -1.18 -1.81 -19.76
CA GLU A 335 -0.33 -1.03 -20.65
C GLU A 335 0.65 -0.15 -19.86
N VAL A 336 0.19 0.48 -18.77
CA VAL A 336 1.07 1.26 -17.88
C VAL A 336 2.12 0.35 -17.22
N ALA A 337 1.76 -0.88 -16.81
CA ALA A 337 2.73 -1.85 -16.28
C ALA A 337 3.86 -2.15 -17.28
N LYS A 338 3.53 -2.29 -18.57
CA LYS A 338 4.52 -2.50 -19.66
C LYS A 338 5.41 -1.30 -19.87
N LEU A 339 4.87 -0.08 -19.75
CA LEU A 339 5.66 1.16 -19.86
C LEU A 339 6.63 1.29 -18.68
N MET A 340 6.12 1.07 -17.45
CA MET A 340 6.95 1.15 -16.23
C MET A 340 8.10 0.14 -16.24
N ALA A 341 7.88 -1.04 -16.79
CA ALA A 341 8.92 -2.05 -16.98
C ALA A 341 10.07 -1.59 -17.89
N LYS A 342 9.84 -0.57 -18.72
CA LYS A 342 10.85 0.05 -19.59
C LYS A 342 11.46 1.32 -18.97
N GLY A 343 11.07 1.68 -17.74
CA GLY A 343 11.45 2.94 -17.10
C GLY A 343 10.68 4.16 -17.66
N GLU A 344 9.53 3.92 -18.27
CA GLU A 344 8.63 4.93 -18.85
C GLU A 344 7.32 4.96 -18.08
N GLY A 345 6.36 5.81 -18.44
CA GLY A 345 4.97 5.69 -17.95
C GLY A 345 4.64 6.42 -16.65
N THR A 346 5.51 7.32 -16.15
CA THR A 346 5.25 8.12 -14.92
C THR A 346 3.95 8.93 -15.02
N THR A 347 3.70 9.56 -16.17
CA THR A 347 2.48 10.33 -16.43
C THR A 347 1.28 9.38 -16.52
N GLU A 348 1.43 8.29 -17.27
CA GLU A 348 0.40 7.29 -17.48
C GLU A 348 -0.02 6.59 -16.18
N ALA A 349 0.91 6.35 -15.25
CA ALA A 349 0.62 5.85 -13.90
C ALA A 349 -0.31 6.80 -13.12
N SER A 350 -0.10 8.11 -13.27
CA SER A 350 -0.99 9.12 -12.68
C SER A 350 -2.36 9.15 -13.39
N MET A 351 -2.37 9.04 -14.72
CA MET A 351 -3.61 9.04 -15.52
C MET A 351 -4.49 7.81 -15.23
N VAL A 352 -3.90 6.61 -15.22
CA VAL A 352 -4.66 5.38 -14.96
C VAL A 352 -5.25 5.40 -13.55
N LYS A 353 -4.47 5.85 -12.55
CA LYS A 353 -4.98 5.99 -11.18
C LYS A 353 -6.17 6.94 -11.12
N ALA A 354 -6.08 8.11 -11.71
CA ALA A 354 -7.16 9.11 -11.71
C ALA A 354 -8.42 8.57 -12.40
N TYR A 355 -8.27 7.96 -13.56
CA TYR A 355 -9.37 7.40 -14.34
C TYR A 355 -10.08 6.24 -13.62
N VAL A 356 -9.30 5.23 -13.20
CA VAL A 356 -9.89 4.00 -12.65
C VAL A 356 -10.51 4.24 -11.27
N CYS A 357 -9.88 5.04 -10.41
CA CYS A 357 -10.46 5.36 -9.10
C CYS A 357 -11.78 6.15 -9.24
N LYS A 358 -11.89 7.03 -10.23
CA LYS A 358 -13.16 7.72 -10.51
C LYS A 358 -14.23 6.79 -11.06
N ALA A 359 -13.85 5.84 -11.92
CA ALA A 359 -14.75 4.82 -12.42
C ALA A 359 -15.25 3.90 -11.29
N ALA A 360 -14.37 3.53 -10.36
CA ALA A 360 -14.70 2.65 -9.23
C ALA A 360 -15.78 3.26 -8.30
N GLU A 361 -15.73 4.56 -8.06
CA GLU A 361 -16.78 5.25 -7.30
C GLU A 361 -18.15 5.07 -7.97
N TRP A 362 -18.21 5.28 -9.27
CA TRP A 362 -19.46 5.12 -10.04
C TRP A 362 -19.94 3.67 -10.03
N VAL A 363 -19.04 2.69 -10.29
CA VAL A 363 -19.40 1.25 -10.35
C VAL A 363 -19.94 0.78 -9.01
N ALA A 364 -19.26 1.12 -7.89
CA ALA A 364 -19.70 0.73 -6.56
C ALA A 364 -21.08 1.32 -6.21
N ARG A 365 -21.30 2.60 -6.52
CA ARG A 365 -22.60 3.25 -6.29
C ARG A 365 -23.73 2.64 -7.12
N GLU A 366 -23.49 2.33 -8.38
CA GLU A 366 -24.51 1.69 -9.22
C GLU A 366 -24.78 0.23 -8.84
N ALA A 367 -23.75 -0.49 -8.33
CA ALA A 367 -23.94 -1.80 -7.72
C ALA A 367 -24.87 -1.72 -6.51
N MET A 368 -24.62 -0.79 -5.59
CA MET A 368 -25.49 -0.53 -4.45
C MET A 368 -26.92 -0.17 -4.89
N GLN A 369 -27.08 0.62 -5.96
CA GLN A 369 -28.40 0.97 -6.50
C GLN A 369 -29.16 -0.24 -7.04
N ILE A 370 -28.45 -1.23 -7.62
CA ILE A 370 -29.07 -2.49 -8.07
C ILE A 370 -29.58 -3.32 -6.88
N HIS A 371 -28.82 -3.35 -5.76
CA HIS A 371 -29.25 -4.04 -4.54
C HIS A 371 -30.43 -3.35 -3.84
N GLY A 372 -30.60 -2.06 -4.02
CA GLY A 372 -31.68 -1.29 -3.39
C GLY A 372 -31.44 -1.09 -1.88
N GLY A 373 -32.33 -1.63 -1.05
CA GLY A 373 -32.27 -1.50 0.41
C GLY A 373 -31.58 -2.65 1.13
N PHE A 374 -30.96 -3.56 0.40
CA PHE A 374 -30.25 -4.73 0.94
C PHE A 374 -28.81 -4.42 1.29
#